data_1d74ac6ac30ea6710b450c7a54c7513b
#
_entry.id   1d74ac6ac30ea6710b450c7a54c7513b
#
_cell.length_a   1.000
_cell.length_b   1.000
_cell.length_c   1.000
_cell.angle_alpha   90.00
_cell.angle_beta   90.00
_cell.angle_gamma   90.00
#
_symmetry.space_group_name_H-M   'P 1'
#
loop_
_entity.id
_entity.type
_entity.pdbx_description
1 polymer ?
#
loop_
_entity_poly.entity_id
_entity_poly.type
_entity_poly.pdbx_seq_one_letter_code
_entity_poly.pdbx_strand_id
1 'polypeptide(L)'
;MKLKAYHSILIFAILVMSAAFSSVSNYRKAQYAIVQDMNKALALTLQENKYQWITPDTIQSYRSHLSIDLLKSTSNLCYVMEDRRRGKNNFQLVNSANLLSSKEMLLNEHSIQSYANCSMADVLSMSNQRTSLTLTLMAMIWAIASLYYHRRKQPWNHEADMFGTMC
;
A
#
# COMPACT_ATOMS: atom_id res chain seq x y z
N MET A 1 12.48 15.24 36.40
CA MET A 1 11.99 13.89 36.16
C MET A 1 13.10 13.08 35.47
N LYS A 2 13.65 12.03 36.12
CA LYS A 2 14.73 11.21 35.49
C LYS A 2 14.07 10.25 34.53
N LEU A 3 14.14 10.50 33.22
CA LEU A 3 13.66 9.59 32.21
C LEU A 3 14.56 8.34 32.24
N LYS A 4 14.02 7.22 32.68
CA LYS A 4 14.76 5.95 32.69
C LYS A 4 14.90 5.47 31.24
N ALA A 5 16.01 4.79 30.92
CA ALA A 5 16.31 4.35 29.55
C ALA A 5 15.17 3.55 28.90
N TYR A 6 14.47 2.73 29.68
CA TYR A 6 13.36 1.92 29.15
C TYR A 6 12.16 2.75 28.68
N HIS A 7 11.86 3.91 29.30
CA HIS A 7 10.78 4.79 28.82
C HIS A 7 11.11 5.38 27.45
N SER A 8 12.39 5.72 27.22
CA SER A 8 12.84 6.24 25.94
C SER A 8 12.71 5.21 24.82
N ILE A 9 13.08 3.96 25.12
CA ILE A 9 12.92 2.83 24.19
C ILE A 9 11.43 2.57 23.90
N LEU A 10 10.60 2.62 24.94
CA LEU A 10 9.15 2.41 24.78
C LEU A 10 8.52 3.46 23.86
N ILE A 11 8.83 4.74 24.08
CA ILE A 11 8.33 5.84 23.24
C ILE A 11 8.78 5.66 21.79
N PHE A 12 10.05 5.32 21.57
CA PHE A 12 10.58 5.05 20.23
C PHE A 12 9.83 3.89 19.56
N ALA A 13 9.63 2.78 20.28
CA ALA A 13 8.90 1.63 19.77
C ALA A 13 7.45 1.99 19.38
N ILE A 14 6.75 2.78 20.22
CA ILE A 14 5.39 3.23 19.92
C ILE A 14 5.36 4.09 18.64
N LEU A 15 6.30 5.02 18.47
CA LEU A 15 6.38 5.86 17.28
C LEU A 15 6.63 5.05 16.02
N VAL A 16 7.56 4.09 16.06
CA VAL A 16 7.87 3.20 14.92
C VAL A 16 6.67 2.33 14.57
N MET A 17 6.02 1.73 15.56
CA MET A 17 4.83 0.91 15.33
C MET A 17 3.67 1.73 14.76
N SER A 18 3.47 2.95 15.23
CA SER A 18 2.45 3.86 14.72
C SER A 18 2.74 4.29 13.28
N ALA A 19 4.00 4.53 12.94
CA ALA A 19 4.42 4.84 11.57
C ALA A 19 4.18 3.66 10.61
N ALA A 20 4.56 2.45 11.03
CA ALA A 20 4.34 1.24 10.26
C ALA A 20 2.84 0.97 10.03
N PHE A 21 2.04 1.07 11.10
CA PHE A 21 0.59 0.89 11.00
C PHE A 21 -0.06 1.93 10.07
N SER A 22 0.35 3.20 10.18
CA SER A 22 -0.13 4.28 9.31
C SER A 22 0.23 4.00 7.84
N SER A 23 1.46 3.55 7.57
CA SER A 23 1.91 3.23 6.21
C SER A 23 1.09 2.09 5.60
N VAL A 24 0.91 0.99 6.33
CA VAL A 24 0.10 -0.15 5.88
C VAL A 24 -1.36 0.23 5.67
N SER A 25 -1.93 1.03 6.58
CA SER A 25 -3.31 1.51 6.46
C SER A 25 -3.50 2.37 5.20
N ASN A 26 -2.58 3.29 4.94
CA ASN A 26 -2.64 4.16 3.76
C ASN A 26 -2.43 3.38 2.47
N TYR A 27 -1.54 2.38 2.47
CA TYR A 27 -1.36 1.46 1.35
C TYR A 27 -2.66 0.70 1.03
N ARG A 28 -3.32 0.12 2.05
CA ARG A 28 -4.60 -0.58 1.87
C ARG A 28 -5.71 0.33 1.36
N LYS A 29 -5.75 1.59 1.85
CA LYS A 29 -6.71 2.60 1.35
C LYS A 29 -6.48 2.89 -0.13
N ALA A 30 -5.22 3.01 -0.58
CA ALA A 30 -4.89 3.22 -1.97
C ALA A 30 -5.30 2.02 -2.84
N GLN A 31 -5.01 0.79 -2.39
CA GLN A 31 -5.49 -0.42 -3.08
C GLN A 31 -7.03 -0.45 -3.20
N TYR A 32 -7.71 -0.12 -2.11
CA TYR A 32 -9.17 -0.07 -2.11
C TYR A 32 -9.71 0.99 -3.09
N ALA A 33 -9.09 2.18 -3.15
CA ALA A 33 -9.46 3.22 -4.10
C ALA A 33 -9.28 2.76 -5.55
N ILE A 34 -8.19 2.06 -5.87
CA ILE A 34 -7.96 1.46 -7.19
C ILE A 34 -9.08 0.48 -7.55
N VAL A 35 -9.40 -0.45 -6.65
CA VAL A 35 -10.45 -1.44 -6.87
C VAL A 35 -11.82 -0.78 -7.02
N GLN A 36 -12.11 0.27 -6.26
CA GLN A 36 -13.36 1.03 -6.37
C GLN A 36 -13.47 1.74 -7.73
N ASP A 37 -12.38 2.33 -8.22
CA ASP A 37 -12.35 2.97 -9.53
C ASP A 37 -12.58 1.95 -10.66
N MET A 38 -11.93 0.79 -10.58
CA MET A 38 -12.13 -0.32 -11.50
C MET A 38 -13.60 -0.81 -11.50
N ASN A 39 -14.19 -0.96 -10.31
CA ASN A 39 -15.60 -1.38 -10.20
C ASN A 39 -16.55 -0.36 -10.84
N LYS A 40 -16.32 0.93 -10.57
CA LYS A 40 -17.13 2.01 -11.14
C LYS A 40 -17.00 2.07 -12.66
N ALA A 41 -15.76 2.02 -13.16
CA ALA A 41 -15.51 2.04 -14.60
C ALA A 41 -16.15 0.84 -15.29
N LEU A 42 -16.03 -0.36 -14.70
CA LEU A 42 -16.63 -1.57 -15.26
C LEU A 42 -18.15 -1.48 -15.29
N ALA A 43 -18.79 -1.00 -14.21
CA ALA A 43 -20.24 -0.83 -14.16
C ALA A 43 -20.74 0.15 -15.23
N LEU A 44 -20.08 1.29 -15.40
CA LEU A 44 -20.42 2.28 -16.44
C LEU A 44 -20.26 1.69 -17.86
N THR A 45 -19.14 1.00 -18.09
CA THR A 45 -18.89 0.35 -19.39
C THR A 45 -19.95 -0.67 -19.73
N LEU A 46 -20.34 -1.51 -18.78
CA LEU A 46 -21.39 -2.52 -18.99
C LEU A 46 -22.77 -1.91 -19.19
N GLN A 47 -23.05 -0.77 -18.54
CA GLN A 47 -24.29 -0.03 -18.72
C GLN A 47 -24.40 0.60 -20.11
N GLU A 48 -23.29 1.11 -20.65
CA GLU A 48 -23.23 1.69 -21.99
C GLU A 48 -23.16 0.64 -23.08
N ASN A 49 -22.58 -0.54 -22.76
CA ASN A 49 -22.34 -1.58 -23.73
C ASN A 49 -23.62 -2.35 -24.05
N LYS A 50 -24.17 -2.06 -25.24
CA LYS A 50 -25.33 -2.76 -25.79
C LYS A 50 -25.01 -4.10 -26.42
N TYR A 51 -23.73 -4.46 -26.50
CA TYR A 51 -23.24 -5.66 -27.17
C TYR A 51 -23.16 -6.84 -26.21
N GLN A 52 -23.34 -8.03 -26.75
CA GLN A 52 -23.27 -9.27 -25.97
C GLN A 52 -21.83 -9.72 -25.69
N TRP A 53 -20.83 -9.08 -26.28
CA TRP A 53 -19.42 -9.50 -26.26
C TRP A 53 -18.49 -8.33 -25.95
N ILE A 54 -17.33 -8.65 -25.37
CA ILE A 54 -16.25 -7.67 -25.16
C ILE A 54 -15.54 -7.44 -26.50
N THR A 55 -15.59 -6.21 -26.96
CA THR A 55 -14.92 -5.74 -28.16
C THR A 55 -13.75 -4.81 -27.80
N PRO A 56 -12.85 -4.49 -28.73
CA PRO A 56 -11.84 -3.45 -28.50
C PRO A 56 -12.44 -2.10 -28.08
N ASP A 57 -13.62 -1.75 -28.61
CA ASP A 57 -14.34 -0.52 -28.24
C ASP A 57 -14.81 -0.54 -26.78
N THR A 58 -15.23 -1.71 -26.28
CA THR A 58 -15.57 -1.91 -24.88
C THR A 58 -14.35 -1.65 -23.97
N ILE A 59 -13.16 -2.08 -24.40
CA ILE A 59 -11.92 -1.87 -23.67
C ILE A 59 -11.55 -0.39 -23.65
N GLN A 60 -11.74 0.30 -24.76
CA GLN A 60 -11.49 1.75 -24.85
C GLN A 60 -12.48 2.54 -23.98
N SER A 61 -13.77 2.19 -24.01
CA SER A 61 -14.80 2.74 -23.14
C SER A 61 -14.44 2.55 -21.67
N TYR A 62 -14.05 1.34 -21.26
CA TYR A 62 -13.61 1.06 -19.90
C TYR A 62 -12.43 1.96 -19.47
N ARG A 63 -11.42 2.12 -20.33
CA ARG A 63 -10.29 3.02 -20.04
C ARG A 63 -10.71 4.48 -19.89
N SER A 64 -11.69 4.92 -20.66
CA SER A 64 -12.20 6.31 -20.57
C SER A 64 -12.93 6.59 -19.25
N HIS A 65 -13.54 5.57 -18.66
CA HIS A 65 -14.23 5.66 -17.38
C HIS A 65 -13.33 5.56 -16.14
N LEU A 66 -12.08 5.11 -16.32
CA LEU A 66 -11.11 5.08 -15.21
C LEU A 66 -10.76 6.53 -14.80
N SER A 67 -10.86 6.81 -13.50
CA SER A 67 -10.49 8.12 -12.94
C SER A 67 -9.00 8.18 -12.60
N ILE A 68 -8.39 7.06 -12.26
CA ILE A 68 -7.00 6.96 -11.82
C ILE A 68 -6.09 6.84 -13.04
N ASP A 69 -5.25 7.85 -13.27
CA ASP A 69 -4.36 7.92 -14.44
C ASP A 69 -3.37 6.76 -14.52
N LEU A 70 -2.92 6.24 -13.37
CA LEU A 70 -2.08 5.05 -13.31
C LEU A 70 -2.73 3.86 -14.02
N LEU A 71 -4.03 3.64 -13.80
CA LEU A 71 -4.77 2.54 -14.42
C LEU A 71 -4.94 2.74 -15.92
N LYS A 72 -5.03 4.00 -16.39
CA LYS A 72 -5.09 4.31 -17.82
C LYS A 72 -3.77 3.99 -18.53
N SER A 73 -2.65 4.17 -17.84
CA SER A 73 -1.31 3.93 -18.39
C SER A 73 -0.89 2.46 -18.35
N THR A 74 -1.53 1.63 -17.51
CA THR A 74 -1.19 0.21 -17.43
C THR A 74 -1.66 -0.50 -18.70
N SER A 75 -0.69 -1.02 -19.47
CA SER A 75 -0.95 -1.83 -20.68
C SER A 75 -1.55 -3.21 -20.37
N ASN A 76 -1.55 -3.61 -19.09
CA ASN A 76 -1.91 -4.96 -18.63
C ASN A 76 -3.33 -5.05 -18.06
N LEU A 77 -4.26 -4.23 -18.53
CA LEU A 77 -5.68 -4.39 -18.22
C LEU A 77 -6.20 -5.61 -18.99
N CYS A 78 -6.34 -6.71 -18.28
CA CYS A 78 -6.94 -7.93 -18.82
C CYS A 78 -8.41 -7.99 -18.42
N TYR A 79 -9.27 -8.36 -19.36
CA TYR A 79 -10.65 -8.73 -19.09
C TYR A 79 -10.75 -10.23 -19.04
N VAL A 80 -11.39 -10.72 -17.98
CA VAL A 80 -11.77 -12.12 -17.92
C VAL A 80 -13.26 -12.19 -18.16
N MET A 81 -13.63 -12.96 -19.15
CA MET A 81 -15.00 -13.34 -19.39
C MET A 81 -15.14 -14.83 -19.10
N GLU A 82 -15.89 -15.17 -18.07
CA GLU A 82 -16.14 -16.54 -17.67
C GLU A 82 -17.52 -16.96 -18.16
N ASP A 83 -17.59 -18.01 -18.99
CA ASP A 83 -18.84 -18.62 -19.37
C ASP A 83 -19.28 -19.58 -18.28
N ARG A 84 -20.23 -19.16 -17.45
CA ARG A 84 -20.79 -19.95 -16.34
C ARG A 84 -21.32 -21.33 -16.75
N ARG A 85 -21.75 -21.50 -18.02
CA ARG A 85 -22.30 -22.76 -18.53
C ARG A 85 -21.24 -23.82 -18.77
N ARG A 86 -19.99 -23.41 -19.01
CA ARG A 86 -18.94 -24.34 -19.45
C ARG A 86 -17.91 -24.69 -18.40
N GLY A 87 -17.87 -24.00 -17.27
CA GLY A 87 -16.88 -24.25 -16.20
C GLY A 87 -15.41 -24.22 -16.66
N LYS A 88 -15.16 -23.67 -17.84
CA LYS A 88 -13.81 -23.55 -18.41
C LYS A 88 -13.29 -22.17 -18.09
N ASN A 89 -12.45 -22.09 -17.08
CA ASN A 89 -11.57 -20.95 -16.90
C ASN A 89 -10.58 -20.90 -18.07
N ASN A 90 -10.89 -20.15 -19.09
CA ASN A 90 -9.99 -19.92 -20.24
C ASN A 90 -8.83 -18.97 -19.89
N PHE A 91 -8.54 -18.79 -18.61
CA PHE A 91 -7.54 -17.86 -18.14
C PHE A 91 -6.39 -18.59 -17.44
N GLN A 92 -5.24 -18.53 -18.07
CA GLN A 92 -4.00 -18.54 -17.33
C GLN A 92 -3.90 -17.18 -16.63
N LEU A 93 -4.44 -17.10 -15.42
CA LEU A 93 -4.10 -16.02 -14.49
C LEU A 93 -2.58 -15.99 -14.41
N VAL A 94 -2.00 -14.94 -14.96
CA VAL A 94 -0.62 -14.61 -14.65
C VAL A 94 -0.62 -14.36 -13.15
N ASN A 95 -0.12 -15.34 -12.41
CA ASN A 95 -0.09 -15.38 -10.97
C ASN A 95 0.94 -14.35 -10.50
N SER A 96 0.59 -13.05 -10.62
CA SER A 96 1.41 -11.98 -10.10
C SER A 96 0.90 -11.58 -8.73
N ALA A 97 1.78 -11.57 -7.76
CA ALA A 97 1.49 -11.17 -6.37
C ALA A 97 0.88 -9.75 -6.25
N ASN A 98 0.81 -9.01 -7.35
CA ASN A 98 0.39 -7.60 -7.44
C ASN A 98 -0.91 -7.42 -8.24
N LEU A 99 -1.65 -8.49 -8.47
CA LEU A 99 -2.88 -8.43 -9.27
C LEU A 99 -4.03 -7.90 -8.40
N LEU A 100 -4.59 -6.76 -8.79
CA LEU A 100 -5.82 -6.22 -8.23
C LEU A 100 -6.98 -6.59 -9.16
N SER A 101 -8.11 -7.01 -8.58
CA SER A 101 -9.30 -7.41 -9.32
C SER A 101 -10.51 -6.58 -8.92
N SER A 102 -11.35 -6.27 -9.91
CA SER A 102 -12.67 -5.71 -9.69
C SER A 102 -13.61 -6.76 -9.11
N LYS A 103 -14.79 -6.32 -8.69
CA LYS A 103 -15.90 -7.25 -8.44
C LYS A 103 -16.34 -7.89 -9.76
N GLU A 104 -16.79 -9.11 -9.65
CA GLU A 104 -17.42 -9.84 -10.74
C GLU A 104 -18.78 -9.20 -11.05
N MET A 105 -19.04 -8.95 -12.32
CA MET A 105 -20.30 -8.38 -12.81
C MET A 105 -20.85 -9.27 -13.91
N LEU A 106 -22.16 -9.41 -13.95
CA LEU A 106 -22.84 -10.23 -14.95
C LEU A 106 -23.24 -9.36 -16.15
N LEU A 107 -22.87 -9.80 -17.34
CA LEU A 107 -23.38 -9.30 -18.59
C LEU A 107 -24.06 -10.45 -19.34
N ASN A 108 -25.38 -10.43 -19.39
CA ASN A 108 -26.20 -11.55 -19.84
C ASN A 108 -25.90 -12.82 -19.01
N GLU A 109 -25.32 -13.85 -19.57
CA GLU A 109 -24.99 -15.09 -18.87
C GLU A 109 -23.47 -15.22 -18.60
N HIS A 110 -22.70 -14.17 -18.89
CA HIS A 110 -21.26 -14.14 -18.73
C HIS A 110 -20.86 -13.34 -17.50
N SER A 111 -19.89 -13.83 -16.77
CA SER A 111 -19.27 -13.15 -15.67
C SER A 111 -18.05 -12.39 -16.17
N ILE A 112 -18.03 -11.07 -15.93
CA ILE A 112 -16.97 -10.18 -16.39
C ILE A 112 -16.27 -9.60 -15.18
N GLN A 113 -14.95 -9.65 -15.19
CA GLN A 113 -14.10 -9.10 -14.17
C GLN A 113 -12.90 -8.41 -14.81
N SER A 114 -12.50 -7.26 -14.31
CA SER A 114 -11.30 -6.57 -14.78
C SER A 114 -10.15 -6.77 -13.81
N TYR A 115 -8.94 -6.83 -14.37
CA TYR A 115 -7.71 -7.02 -13.60
C TYR A 115 -6.71 -5.93 -13.93
N ALA A 116 -5.99 -5.45 -12.92
CA ALA A 116 -4.89 -4.51 -13.08
C ALA A 116 -3.65 -5.04 -12.34
N ASN A 117 -2.53 -5.06 -13.03
CA ASN A 117 -1.24 -5.36 -12.43
C ASN A 117 -0.61 -4.05 -11.98
N CYS A 118 -0.67 -3.77 -10.67
CA CYS A 118 -0.07 -2.58 -10.07
C CYS A 118 1.10 -3.00 -9.21
N SER A 119 2.29 -2.47 -9.48
CA SER A 119 3.44 -2.71 -8.63
C SER A 119 3.23 -2.10 -7.23
N MET A 120 3.96 -2.62 -6.23
CA MET A 120 3.91 -2.04 -4.87
C MET A 120 4.32 -0.55 -4.89
N ALA A 121 5.29 -0.17 -5.74
CA ALA A 121 5.73 1.21 -5.89
C ALA A 121 4.63 2.11 -6.43
N ASP A 122 3.84 1.62 -7.40
CA ASP A 122 2.73 2.37 -7.99
C ASP A 122 1.65 2.66 -6.95
N VAL A 123 1.26 1.64 -6.17
CA VAL A 123 0.28 1.81 -5.09
C VAL A 123 0.79 2.75 -4.00
N LEU A 124 2.08 2.65 -3.64
CA LEU A 124 2.70 3.55 -2.67
C LEU A 124 2.73 5.00 -3.16
N SER A 125 3.00 5.23 -4.45
CA SER A 125 3.03 6.58 -5.03
C SER A 125 1.65 7.27 -4.95
N MET A 126 0.57 6.51 -5.02
CA MET A 126 -0.81 6.98 -4.88
C MET A 126 -1.23 7.14 -3.42
N SER A 127 -0.56 6.44 -2.50
CA SER A 127 -0.92 6.47 -1.08
C SER A 127 -0.43 7.76 -0.41
N ASN A 128 -1.28 8.35 0.45
CA ASN A 128 -0.87 9.51 1.23
C ASN A 128 0.00 9.08 2.42
N GLN A 129 1.33 9.08 2.23
CA GLN A 129 2.30 8.67 3.24
C GLN A 129 2.76 9.81 4.19
N ARG A 130 2.15 11.01 4.11
CA ARG A 130 2.59 12.18 4.91
C ARG A 130 2.62 11.89 6.41
N THR A 131 1.57 11.27 6.95
CA THR A 131 1.50 10.94 8.39
C THR A 131 2.52 9.91 8.81
N SER A 132 2.78 8.89 7.98
CA SER A 132 3.82 7.90 8.23
C SER A 132 5.21 8.53 8.23
N LEU A 133 5.50 9.41 7.26
CA LEU A 133 6.78 10.13 7.17
C LEU A 133 7.00 11.06 8.38
N THR A 134 5.97 11.81 8.82
CA THR A 134 6.10 12.67 9.99
C THR A 134 6.37 11.88 11.27
N LEU A 135 5.70 10.73 11.45
CA LEU A 135 5.94 9.85 12.60
C LEU A 135 7.36 9.25 12.57
N THR A 136 7.84 8.87 11.39
CA THR A 136 9.21 8.37 11.21
C THR A 136 10.25 9.43 11.55
N LEU A 137 10.05 10.68 11.09
CA LEU A 137 10.92 11.80 11.43
C LEU A 137 10.91 12.09 12.95
N MET A 138 9.75 12.06 13.58
CA MET A 138 9.64 12.22 15.03
C MET A 138 10.39 11.11 15.78
N ALA A 139 10.29 9.85 15.31
CA ALA A 139 11.02 8.74 15.90
C ALA A 139 12.55 8.92 15.78
N MET A 140 13.03 9.38 14.62
CA MET A 140 14.46 9.67 14.41
C MET A 140 14.96 10.81 15.33
N ILE A 141 14.21 11.91 15.40
CA ILE A 141 14.55 13.04 16.30
C ILE A 141 14.59 12.57 17.77
N TRP A 142 13.60 11.76 18.18
CA TRP A 142 13.55 11.19 19.51
C TRP A 142 14.75 10.29 19.81
N ALA A 143 15.13 9.43 18.84
CA ALA A 143 16.29 8.55 19.00
C ALA A 143 17.59 9.35 19.18
N ILE A 144 17.81 10.36 18.34
CA ILE A 144 19.00 11.23 18.43
C ILE A 144 19.03 11.98 19.77
N ALA A 145 17.91 12.61 20.16
CA ALA A 145 17.81 13.33 21.42
C ALA A 145 18.05 12.41 22.64
N SER A 146 17.50 11.20 22.60
CA SER A 146 17.68 10.19 23.64
C SER A 146 19.14 9.74 23.75
N LEU A 147 19.79 9.47 22.63
CA LEU A 147 21.22 9.08 22.59
C LEU A 147 22.11 10.22 23.14
N TYR A 148 21.84 11.47 22.74
CA TYR A 148 22.58 12.63 23.22
C TYR A 148 22.42 12.81 24.74
N TYR A 149 21.18 12.67 25.24
CA TYR A 149 20.87 12.77 26.66
C TYR A 149 21.56 11.68 27.49
N HIS A 150 21.57 10.44 27.01
CA HIS A 150 22.21 9.32 27.69
C HIS A 150 23.74 9.43 27.66
N ARG A 151 24.33 9.85 26.53
CA ARG A 151 25.77 10.11 26.46
C ARG A 151 26.23 11.21 27.40
N ARG A 152 25.47 12.30 27.54
CA ARG A 152 25.80 13.39 28.43
C ARG A 152 25.67 13.04 29.94
N LYS A 153 24.89 12.01 30.26
CA LYS A 153 24.71 11.50 31.63
C LYS A 153 25.68 10.43 32.05
N GLN A 154 26.52 9.92 31.18
CA GLN A 154 27.68 9.11 31.57
C GLN A 154 28.86 10.08 31.80
N PRO A 155 29.02 10.71 33.00
CA PRO A 155 30.27 11.37 33.30
C PRO A 155 31.29 10.28 33.52
N TRP A 156 32.30 10.27 32.67
CA TRP A 156 33.68 9.85 32.90
C TRP A 156 33.94 9.06 34.19
N ASN A 157 33.36 7.93 34.40
CA ASN A 157 33.77 7.01 35.47
C ASN A 157 35.10 6.30 35.12
N HIS A 158 35.69 6.60 33.94
CA HIS A 158 37.00 6.05 33.60
C HIS A 158 38.19 6.70 34.27
N GLU A 159 38.05 7.89 34.85
CA GLU A 159 39.15 8.49 35.61
C GLU A 159 39.27 8.02 37.06
N ALA A 160 38.18 7.51 37.63
CA ALA A 160 38.21 7.00 39.01
C ALA A 160 38.92 5.66 39.15
N ASP A 161 38.90 4.79 38.12
CA ASP A 161 39.53 3.50 38.17
C ASP A 161 41.03 3.49 37.88
N MET A 162 41.59 4.58 37.31
CA MET A 162 43.03 4.71 37.09
C MET A 162 43.81 5.24 38.31
N PHE A 163 43.15 5.88 39.26
CA PHE A 163 43.80 6.37 40.48
C PHE A 163 43.66 5.43 41.69
N GLY A 164 42.84 4.37 41.55
CA GLY A 164 42.62 3.39 42.64
C GLY A 164 43.65 2.25 42.73
N THR A 165 44.61 2.18 41.82
CA THR A 165 45.61 1.11 41.76
C THR A 165 47.05 1.54 42.09
N MET A 166 47.21 2.75 42.68
CA MET A 166 48.51 3.17 43.24
C MET A 166 48.38 3.46 44.73
N CYS A 167 48.20 2.42 45.53
CA CYS A 167 48.57 2.37 46.96
C CYS A 167 48.89 0.96 47.33
#